data_b3adb0665fda740f079f823ba38dba4e
#
_entry.id   b3adb0665fda740f079f823ba38dba4e
#
_cell.length_a   1.000
_cell.length_b   1.000
_cell.length_c   1.000
_cell.angle_alpha   90.00
_cell.angle_beta   90.00
_cell.angle_gamma   90.00
#
_symmetry.space_group_name_H-M   'P 1'
#
loop_
_entity.id
_entity.type
_entity.pdbx_description
1 polymer ?
#
loop_
_entity_poly.entity_id
_entity_poly.type
_entity_poly.pdbx_seq_one_letter_code
_entity_poly.pdbx_strand_id
1 'polypeptide(L)'
;MAYFPFFIDIENKKGLIVGGGRIAAHKAEKVKPFGAKITIIAPDIMDKLKQDPAFMCEERPFVSEDIEGCAFVIAATDDRELNHRISALCQEKGILVNVVDDKDYCGFLFPSLVKEGKLTAGISTAGASPQIAAELRSRMARELPNQMEEILDYLESIREPAKKMIADDRIRARFLKETAQLCMDENRVPDEEETRQRIRDYCQSAEQTGLGKIVSTGMVTLVGAGCGAYDLITLRGLNAIRRAEVLVYDDLIDARLLDHASESCEKIYVGKRIGVHSREQEEINAVSYTHLTLPTT
;
A
#
# COMPACT_ATOMS: atom_id res chain seq x y z
N MET A 1 1.79 15.94 -20.01
CA MET A 1 0.63 15.02 -19.97
C MET A 1 0.29 14.71 -18.52
N ALA A 2 -1.01 14.64 -18.18
CA ALA A 2 -1.48 14.23 -16.86
C ALA A 2 -1.98 12.79 -16.95
N TYR A 3 -1.47 11.90 -16.10
CA TYR A 3 -1.90 10.50 -16.03
C TYR A 3 -2.69 10.29 -14.75
N PHE A 4 -3.87 9.67 -14.88
CA PHE A 4 -4.66 9.22 -13.73
C PHE A 4 -4.45 7.72 -13.52
N PRO A 5 -4.13 7.26 -12.28
CA PRO A 5 -3.93 5.84 -12.02
C PRO A 5 -5.27 5.09 -11.95
N PHE A 6 -5.41 4.06 -12.79
CA PHE A 6 -6.49 3.10 -12.71
C PHE A 6 -5.92 1.71 -12.42
N PHE A 7 -6.62 0.93 -11.62
CA PHE A 7 -6.39 -0.51 -11.51
C PHE A 7 -7.38 -1.22 -12.44
N ILE A 8 -6.87 -2.03 -13.34
CA ILE A 8 -7.66 -2.77 -14.33
C ILE A 8 -7.51 -4.25 -14.01
N ASP A 9 -8.64 -4.92 -13.88
CA ASP A 9 -8.65 -6.37 -13.78
C ASP A 9 -8.28 -7.00 -15.12
N ILE A 10 -7.15 -7.73 -15.13
CA ILE A 10 -6.66 -8.47 -16.30
C ILE A 10 -6.60 -9.97 -16.05
N GLU A 11 -7.07 -10.44 -14.90
CA GLU A 11 -7.08 -11.86 -14.58
C GLU A 11 -7.88 -12.66 -15.62
N ASN A 12 -7.30 -13.75 -16.13
CA ASN A 12 -7.86 -14.59 -17.19
C ASN A 12 -8.16 -13.89 -18.52
N LYS A 13 -7.82 -12.60 -18.68
CA LYS A 13 -7.99 -11.88 -19.96
C LYS A 13 -6.82 -12.11 -20.90
N LYS A 14 -7.10 -12.06 -22.19
CA LYS A 14 -6.08 -12.20 -23.25
C LYS A 14 -5.20 -10.96 -23.29
N GLY A 15 -3.90 -11.15 -23.16
CA GLY A 15 -2.87 -10.14 -23.38
C GLY A 15 -1.93 -10.56 -24.50
N LEU A 16 -1.51 -9.63 -25.35
CA LEU A 16 -0.58 -9.88 -26.43
C LEU A 16 0.72 -9.10 -26.22
N ILE A 17 1.84 -9.77 -26.42
CA ILE A 17 3.16 -9.13 -26.50
C ILE A 17 3.74 -9.42 -27.88
N VAL A 18 3.99 -8.36 -28.65
CA VAL A 18 4.65 -8.47 -29.95
C VAL A 18 6.12 -8.12 -29.78
N GLY A 19 6.98 -9.10 -29.97
CA GLY A 19 8.42 -9.04 -29.71
C GLY A 19 8.87 -10.18 -28.80
N GLY A 20 10.05 -10.75 -29.04
CA GLY A 20 10.60 -11.92 -28.33
C GLY A 20 11.88 -11.65 -27.56
N GLY A 21 12.36 -10.40 -27.53
CA GLY A 21 13.62 -10.00 -26.93
C GLY A 21 13.57 -9.71 -25.43
N ARG A 22 14.67 -9.18 -24.89
CA ARG A 22 14.82 -8.87 -23.44
C ARG A 22 13.75 -7.93 -22.88
N ILE A 23 13.32 -6.94 -23.67
CA ILE A 23 12.32 -5.97 -23.22
C ILE A 23 10.94 -6.64 -23.14
N ALA A 24 10.58 -7.44 -24.15
CA ALA A 24 9.35 -8.23 -24.12
C ALA A 24 9.33 -9.17 -22.90
N ALA A 25 10.43 -9.88 -22.63
CA ALA A 25 10.56 -10.73 -21.46
C ALA A 25 10.36 -9.96 -20.14
N HIS A 26 10.98 -8.79 -20.01
CA HIS A 26 10.80 -7.95 -18.82
C HIS A 26 9.33 -7.49 -18.64
N LYS A 27 8.64 -7.16 -19.72
CA LYS A 27 7.22 -6.77 -19.67
C LYS A 27 6.32 -7.98 -19.34
N ALA A 28 6.59 -9.14 -19.92
CA ALA A 28 5.89 -10.38 -19.63
C ALA A 28 5.96 -10.76 -18.15
N GLU A 29 7.16 -10.72 -17.56
CA GLU A 29 7.38 -10.97 -16.12
C GLU A 29 6.62 -10.01 -15.22
N LYS A 30 6.47 -8.74 -15.62
CA LYS A 30 5.69 -7.76 -14.84
C LYS A 30 4.20 -8.01 -14.86
N VAL A 31 3.66 -8.57 -15.93
CA VAL A 31 2.22 -8.83 -16.09
C VAL A 31 1.85 -10.21 -15.55
N LYS A 32 2.77 -11.17 -15.59
CA LYS A 32 2.57 -12.56 -15.14
C LYS A 32 1.88 -12.70 -13.77
N PRO A 33 2.26 -11.94 -12.70
CA PRO A 33 1.64 -12.07 -11.38
C PRO A 33 0.17 -11.65 -11.31
N PHE A 34 -0.37 -11.08 -12.37
CA PHE A 34 -1.77 -10.61 -12.45
C PHE A 34 -2.70 -11.59 -13.18
N GLY A 35 -2.23 -12.80 -13.50
CA GLY A 35 -3.07 -13.88 -14.02
C GLY A 35 -3.61 -13.69 -15.45
N ALA A 36 -3.04 -12.78 -16.24
CA ALA A 36 -3.42 -12.63 -17.66
C ALA A 36 -2.96 -13.83 -18.49
N LYS A 37 -3.75 -14.20 -19.51
CA LYS A 37 -3.38 -15.19 -20.52
C LYS A 37 -2.54 -14.50 -21.60
N ILE A 38 -1.23 -14.65 -21.49
CA ILE A 38 -0.27 -13.90 -22.32
C ILE A 38 0.15 -14.75 -23.52
N THR A 39 -0.08 -14.21 -24.72
CA THR A 39 0.49 -14.71 -25.96
C THR A 39 1.67 -13.83 -26.37
N ILE A 40 2.77 -14.43 -26.76
CA ILE A 40 3.99 -13.75 -27.25
C ILE A 40 4.19 -14.13 -28.71
N ILE A 41 4.28 -13.13 -29.58
CA ILE A 41 4.45 -13.35 -31.03
C ILE A 41 5.70 -12.60 -31.50
N ALA A 42 6.63 -13.32 -32.11
CA ALA A 42 7.80 -12.77 -32.77
C ALA A 42 8.42 -13.82 -33.71
N PRO A 43 9.17 -13.40 -34.75
CA PRO A 43 9.93 -14.36 -35.58
C PRO A 43 10.99 -15.15 -34.80
N ASP A 44 11.54 -14.53 -33.73
CA ASP A 44 12.50 -15.16 -32.80
C ASP A 44 12.10 -14.79 -31.35
N ILE A 45 11.99 -15.81 -30.51
CA ILE A 45 11.59 -15.68 -29.11
C ILE A 45 12.67 -16.29 -28.22
N MET A 46 13.10 -15.54 -27.19
CA MET A 46 14.07 -16.01 -26.21
C MET A 46 13.62 -17.32 -25.57
N ASP A 47 14.53 -18.27 -25.40
CA ASP A 47 14.25 -19.57 -24.77
C ASP A 47 13.63 -19.47 -23.37
N LYS A 48 14.03 -18.47 -22.58
CA LYS A 48 13.42 -18.21 -21.27
C LYS A 48 11.90 -18.01 -21.34
N LEU A 49 11.40 -17.37 -22.37
CA LEU A 49 9.96 -17.15 -22.57
C LEU A 49 9.27 -18.42 -23.05
N LYS A 50 9.90 -19.16 -23.95
CA LYS A 50 9.36 -20.43 -24.48
C LYS A 50 9.28 -21.53 -23.40
N GLN A 51 10.18 -21.51 -22.44
CA GLN A 51 10.23 -22.51 -21.36
C GLN A 51 9.27 -22.19 -20.20
N ASP A 52 8.73 -20.98 -20.13
CA ASP A 52 7.80 -20.59 -19.07
C ASP A 52 6.35 -20.98 -19.45
N PRO A 53 5.73 -21.90 -18.71
CA PRO A 53 4.36 -22.38 -19.02
C PRO A 53 3.28 -21.31 -18.88
N ALA A 54 3.60 -20.15 -18.29
CA ALA A 54 2.67 -19.03 -18.17
C ALA A 54 2.45 -18.28 -19.50
N PHE A 55 3.28 -18.52 -20.51
CA PHE A 55 3.23 -17.83 -21.79
C PHE A 55 2.94 -18.79 -22.93
N MET A 56 2.06 -18.36 -23.84
CA MET A 56 1.87 -19.01 -25.14
C MET A 56 2.79 -18.31 -26.14
N CYS A 57 3.75 -19.03 -26.71
CA CYS A 57 4.73 -18.48 -27.64
C CYS A 57 4.47 -18.95 -29.06
N GLU A 58 4.42 -18.03 -30.02
CA GLU A 58 4.23 -18.28 -31.42
C GLU A 58 5.38 -17.65 -32.25
N GLU A 59 6.28 -18.49 -32.78
CA GLU A 59 7.43 -18.03 -33.59
C GLU A 59 6.99 -17.76 -35.03
N ARG A 60 6.42 -16.57 -35.24
CA ARG A 60 5.98 -16.05 -36.52
C ARG A 60 5.89 -14.53 -36.54
N PRO A 61 5.81 -13.92 -37.72
CA PRO A 61 5.47 -12.49 -37.81
C PRO A 61 4.08 -12.18 -37.22
N PHE A 62 3.92 -10.96 -36.70
CA PHE A 62 2.65 -10.40 -36.27
C PHE A 62 1.70 -10.19 -37.47
N VAL A 63 0.42 -10.50 -37.30
CA VAL A 63 -0.67 -10.15 -38.22
C VAL A 63 -1.75 -9.36 -37.49
N SER A 64 -2.53 -8.54 -38.22
CA SER A 64 -3.49 -7.60 -37.61
C SER A 64 -4.58 -8.28 -36.79
N GLU A 65 -4.91 -9.52 -37.09
CA GLU A 65 -5.92 -10.34 -36.42
C GLU A 65 -5.48 -10.77 -35.01
N ASP A 66 -4.19 -10.75 -34.71
CA ASP A 66 -3.66 -11.18 -33.41
C ASP A 66 -4.18 -10.36 -32.24
N ILE A 67 -4.50 -9.07 -32.46
CA ILE A 67 -5.04 -8.20 -31.42
C ILE A 67 -6.50 -8.48 -31.09
N GLU A 68 -7.18 -9.34 -31.82
CA GLU A 68 -8.62 -9.59 -31.62
C GLU A 68 -8.88 -10.26 -30.26
N GLY A 69 -9.82 -9.67 -29.54
CA GLY A 69 -10.19 -10.10 -28.19
C GLY A 69 -9.13 -9.84 -27.12
N CYS A 70 -8.05 -9.12 -27.42
CA CYS A 70 -7.06 -8.72 -26.43
C CYS A 70 -7.58 -7.61 -25.53
N ALA A 71 -7.36 -7.73 -24.21
CA ALA A 71 -7.62 -6.63 -23.26
C ALA A 71 -6.50 -5.59 -23.32
N PHE A 72 -5.28 -6.02 -23.61
CA PHE A 72 -4.12 -5.14 -23.79
C PHE A 72 -3.10 -5.73 -24.74
N VAL A 73 -2.29 -4.85 -25.34
CA VAL A 73 -1.19 -5.21 -26.23
C VAL A 73 0.08 -4.49 -25.83
N ILE A 74 1.21 -5.15 -25.88
CA ILE A 74 2.54 -4.59 -25.66
C ILE A 74 3.34 -4.75 -26.96
N ALA A 75 3.66 -3.64 -27.62
CA ALA A 75 4.53 -3.58 -28.79
C ALA A 75 5.98 -3.36 -28.33
N ALA A 76 6.79 -4.41 -28.44
CA ALA A 76 8.16 -4.47 -27.94
C ALA A 76 9.13 -5.04 -28.99
N THR A 77 8.94 -4.69 -30.23
CA THR A 77 9.82 -5.08 -31.35
C THR A 77 10.90 -4.02 -31.60
N ASP A 78 11.93 -4.39 -32.32
CA ASP A 78 12.98 -3.46 -32.78
C ASP A 78 12.51 -2.65 -34.00
N ASP A 79 11.41 -3.04 -34.65
CA ASP A 79 10.78 -2.32 -35.74
C ASP A 79 9.80 -1.26 -35.24
N ARG A 80 10.24 0.00 -35.26
CA ARG A 80 9.44 1.14 -34.80
C ARG A 80 8.19 1.35 -35.63
N GLU A 81 8.24 1.13 -36.94
CA GLU A 81 7.07 1.30 -37.81
C GLU A 81 6.00 0.25 -37.50
N LEU A 82 6.41 -1.00 -37.27
CA LEU A 82 5.52 -2.06 -36.80
C LEU A 82 4.87 -1.69 -35.45
N ASN A 83 5.66 -1.21 -34.48
CA ASN A 83 5.15 -0.80 -33.19
C ASN A 83 4.11 0.32 -33.30
N HIS A 84 4.32 1.32 -34.13
CA HIS A 84 3.36 2.40 -34.40
C HIS A 84 2.10 1.87 -35.09
N ARG A 85 2.22 0.97 -36.04
CA ARG A 85 1.10 0.31 -36.72
C ARG A 85 0.25 -0.49 -35.73
N ILE A 86 0.88 -1.25 -34.83
CA ILE A 86 0.19 -1.98 -33.75
C ILE A 86 -0.58 -1.00 -32.85
N SER A 87 0.05 0.12 -32.48
CA SER A 87 -0.61 1.15 -31.67
C SER A 87 -1.85 1.71 -32.36
N ALA A 88 -1.74 2.09 -33.65
CA ALA A 88 -2.86 2.61 -34.41
C ALA A 88 -4.05 1.61 -34.48
N LEU A 89 -3.75 0.34 -34.78
CA LEU A 89 -4.75 -0.74 -34.80
C LEU A 89 -5.44 -0.93 -33.44
N CYS A 90 -4.68 -0.88 -32.35
CA CYS A 90 -5.22 -0.99 -31.00
C CYS A 90 -6.11 0.21 -30.64
N GLN A 91 -5.68 1.43 -30.96
CA GLN A 91 -6.46 2.64 -30.70
C GLN A 91 -7.77 2.64 -31.46
N GLU A 92 -7.78 2.23 -32.73
CA GLU A 92 -9.00 2.11 -33.53
C GLU A 92 -10.02 1.15 -32.93
N LYS A 93 -9.55 0.05 -32.31
CA LYS A 93 -10.39 -0.98 -31.67
C LYS A 93 -10.62 -0.72 -30.17
N GLY A 94 -10.11 0.36 -29.60
CA GLY A 94 -10.25 0.68 -28.16
C GLY A 94 -9.48 -0.28 -27.24
N ILE A 95 -8.43 -0.92 -27.75
CA ILE A 95 -7.57 -1.84 -27.00
C ILE A 95 -6.44 -1.06 -26.31
N LEU A 96 -6.18 -1.35 -25.04
CA LEU A 96 -5.06 -0.73 -24.33
C LEU A 96 -3.73 -1.15 -24.95
N VAL A 97 -2.89 -0.18 -25.29
CA VAL A 97 -1.58 -0.47 -25.90
C VAL A 97 -0.44 0.22 -25.17
N ASN A 98 0.69 -0.50 -24.99
CA ASN A 98 1.94 0.07 -24.55
C ASN A 98 3.00 -0.15 -25.63
N VAL A 99 3.56 0.92 -26.14
CA VAL A 99 4.69 0.90 -27.08
C VAL A 99 5.96 1.16 -26.29
N VAL A 100 6.91 0.25 -26.41
CA VAL A 100 8.20 0.40 -25.71
C VAL A 100 8.97 1.58 -26.28
N ASP A 101 9.53 2.39 -25.37
CA ASP A 101 10.35 3.57 -25.66
C ASP A 101 9.64 4.69 -26.46
N ASP A 102 8.31 4.62 -26.62
CA ASP A 102 7.54 5.62 -27.35
C ASP A 102 6.21 5.97 -26.64
N LYS A 103 6.24 7.02 -25.80
CA LYS A 103 5.12 7.41 -24.96
C LYS A 103 3.92 7.95 -25.72
N ASP A 104 4.17 8.60 -26.85
CA ASP A 104 3.12 9.28 -27.64
C ASP A 104 2.17 8.27 -28.30
N TYR A 105 2.62 7.04 -28.42
CA TYR A 105 1.87 5.91 -28.97
C TYR A 105 1.29 4.99 -27.87
N CYS A 106 1.44 5.35 -26.59
CA CYS A 106 0.94 4.54 -25.49
C CYS A 106 -0.46 4.96 -25.03
N GLY A 107 -1.37 4.00 -24.91
CA GLY A 107 -2.64 4.15 -24.21
C GLY A 107 -2.52 3.97 -22.71
N PHE A 108 -1.47 3.30 -22.22
CA PHE A 108 -1.15 3.15 -20.79
C PHE A 108 0.36 3.07 -20.54
N LEU A 109 0.78 3.36 -19.32
CA LEU A 109 2.17 3.27 -18.90
C LEU A 109 2.38 2.15 -17.88
N PHE A 110 3.55 1.51 -17.92
CA PHE A 110 3.99 0.62 -16.85
C PHE A 110 4.58 1.42 -15.68
N PRO A 111 3.98 1.36 -14.49
CA PRO A 111 4.57 1.96 -13.31
C PRO A 111 5.73 1.11 -12.76
N SER A 112 6.47 1.66 -11.81
CA SER A 112 7.31 0.90 -10.91
C SER A 112 6.40 0.21 -9.88
N LEU A 113 6.36 -1.13 -9.85
CA LEU A 113 5.36 -1.91 -9.11
C LEU A 113 5.94 -2.51 -7.84
N VAL A 114 5.15 -2.46 -6.75
CA VAL A 114 5.23 -3.36 -5.60
C VAL A 114 4.04 -4.30 -5.68
N LYS A 115 4.28 -5.60 -5.57
CA LYS A 115 3.27 -6.65 -5.61
C LYS A 115 3.58 -7.69 -4.54
N GLU A 116 2.71 -7.79 -3.52
CA GLU A 116 2.80 -8.74 -2.42
C GLU A 116 1.40 -9.31 -2.13
N GLY A 117 1.16 -10.54 -2.55
CA GLY A 117 -0.17 -11.13 -2.53
C GLY A 117 -1.22 -10.22 -3.18
N LYS A 118 -2.22 -9.80 -2.43
CA LYS A 118 -3.28 -8.89 -2.89
C LYS A 118 -2.85 -7.41 -2.94
N LEU A 119 -1.75 -7.04 -2.27
CA LEU A 119 -1.24 -5.67 -2.33
C LEU A 119 -0.66 -5.38 -3.72
N THR A 120 -1.10 -4.29 -4.30
CA THR A 120 -0.49 -3.73 -5.52
C THR A 120 -0.34 -2.23 -5.35
N ALA A 121 0.88 -1.73 -5.52
CA ALA A 121 1.15 -0.30 -5.58
C ALA A 121 1.93 0.05 -6.84
N GLY A 122 1.50 1.08 -7.55
CA GLY A 122 2.12 1.57 -8.76
C GLY A 122 2.66 2.98 -8.59
N ILE A 123 3.95 3.20 -8.86
CA ILE A 123 4.62 4.50 -8.76
C ILE A 123 5.01 4.96 -10.15
N SER A 124 4.55 6.13 -10.54
CA SER A 124 4.89 6.76 -11.83
C SER A 124 5.40 8.19 -11.62
N THR A 125 6.46 8.53 -12.30
CA THR A 125 6.96 9.92 -12.43
C THR A 125 6.61 10.52 -13.79
N ALA A 126 5.62 9.95 -14.49
CA ALA A 126 5.28 10.31 -15.88
C ALA A 126 6.49 10.26 -16.84
N GLY A 127 7.50 9.45 -16.48
CA GLY A 127 8.75 9.29 -17.21
C GLY A 127 9.79 10.38 -16.94
N ALA A 128 9.57 11.28 -15.97
CA ALA A 128 10.55 12.30 -15.61
C ALA A 128 11.80 11.67 -14.96
N SER A 129 11.65 10.65 -14.13
CA SER A 129 12.78 9.94 -13.52
C SER A 129 12.42 8.49 -13.14
N PRO A 130 12.79 7.53 -13.98
CA PRO A 130 12.65 6.10 -13.63
C PRO A 130 13.42 5.72 -12.35
N GLN A 131 14.55 6.41 -12.08
CA GLN A 131 15.38 6.17 -10.90
C GLN A 131 14.64 6.53 -9.61
N ILE A 132 13.96 7.69 -9.57
CA ILE A 132 13.14 8.09 -8.42
C ILE A 132 11.98 7.11 -8.21
N ALA A 133 11.30 6.70 -9.28
CA ALA A 133 10.24 5.72 -9.18
C ALA A 133 10.73 4.37 -8.62
N ALA A 134 11.91 3.91 -9.05
CA ALA A 134 12.54 2.68 -8.56
C ALA A 134 12.97 2.81 -7.09
N GLU A 135 13.54 3.95 -6.70
CA GLU A 135 13.94 4.20 -5.30
C GLU A 135 12.72 4.22 -4.36
N LEU A 136 11.66 4.95 -4.74
CA LEU A 136 10.41 4.98 -3.96
C LEU A 136 9.78 3.60 -3.84
N ARG A 137 9.77 2.80 -4.92
CA ARG A 137 9.34 1.41 -4.88
C ARG A 137 10.17 0.60 -3.87
N SER A 138 11.49 0.76 -3.89
CA SER A 138 12.40 0.02 -3.01
C SER A 138 12.24 0.43 -1.54
N ARG A 139 11.98 1.71 -1.26
CA ARG A 139 11.65 2.18 0.10
C ARG A 139 10.33 1.58 0.57
N MET A 140 9.30 1.66 -0.26
CA MET A 140 8.00 1.08 0.08
C MET A 140 8.10 -0.42 0.37
N ALA A 141 8.79 -1.18 -0.48
CA ALA A 141 8.95 -2.62 -0.29
C ALA A 141 9.70 -2.98 1.00
N ARG A 142 10.64 -2.14 1.47
CA ARG A 142 11.37 -2.35 2.74
C ARG A 142 10.52 -2.06 3.98
N GLU A 143 9.53 -1.18 3.87
CA GLU A 143 8.64 -0.81 4.98
C GLU A 143 7.44 -1.78 5.12
N LEU A 144 7.20 -2.63 4.12
CA LEU A 144 6.12 -3.60 4.18
C LEU A 144 6.50 -4.77 5.11
N PRO A 145 5.54 -5.29 5.90
CA PRO A 145 5.70 -6.55 6.61
C PRO A 145 6.05 -7.70 5.69
N ASN A 146 6.93 -8.60 6.13
CA ASN A 146 7.32 -9.78 5.35
C ASN A 146 6.14 -10.73 5.08
N GLN A 147 5.09 -10.69 5.93
CA GLN A 147 3.89 -11.52 5.84
C GLN A 147 2.68 -10.72 5.30
N MET A 148 2.91 -9.76 4.39
CA MET A 148 1.85 -8.89 3.88
C MET A 148 0.71 -9.67 3.21
N GLU A 149 1.03 -10.74 2.49
CA GLU A 149 0.03 -11.59 1.83
C GLU A 149 -0.88 -12.26 2.86
N GLU A 150 -0.31 -12.92 3.87
CA GLU A 150 -1.03 -13.59 4.94
C GLU A 150 -1.87 -12.58 5.77
N ILE A 151 -1.33 -11.40 6.03
CA ILE A 151 -2.03 -10.32 6.73
C ILE A 151 -3.28 -9.90 5.94
N LEU A 152 -3.16 -9.70 4.64
CA LEU A 152 -4.29 -9.29 3.81
C LEU A 152 -5.35 -10.38 3.67
N ASP A 153 -4.94 -11.63 3.54
CA ASP A 153 -5.84 -12.78 3.50
C ASP A 153 -6.60 -12.94 4.82
N TYR A 154 -5.90 -12.79 5.94
CA TYR A 154 -6.52 -12.80 7.27
C TYR A 154 -7.52 -11.65 7.43
N LEU A 155 -7.13 -10.42 7.11
CA LEU A 155 -8.01 -9.25 7.24
C LEU A 155 -9.26 -9.35 6.35
N GLU A 156 -9.17 -10.00 5.20
CA GLU A 156 -10.33 -10.31 4.38
C GLU A 156 -11.21 -11.37 5.05
N SER A 157 -10.62 -12.44 5.58
CA SER A 157 -11.34 -13.55 6.19
C SER A 157 -12.15 -13.16 7.42
N ILE A 158 -11.68 -12.19 8.21
CA ILE A 158 -12.36 -11.74 9.43
C ILE A 158 -13.52 -10.77 9.19
N ARG A 159 -13.70 -10.23 7.97
CA ARG A 159 -14.75 -9.24 7.66
C ARG A 159 -16.15 -9.78 7.88
N GLU A 160 -16.43 -10.98 7.36
CA GLU A 160 -17.75 -11.61 7.51
C GLU A 160 -18.05 -12.06 8.96
N PRO A 161 -17.12 -12.72 9.69
CA PRO A 161 -17.29 -12.96 11.11
C PRO A 161 -17.55 -11.69 11.93
N ALA A 162 -16.75 -10.64 11.71
CA ALA A 162 -16.92 -9.35 12.39
C ALA A 162 -18.31 -8.74 12.09
N LYS A 163 -18.78 -8.80 10.83
CA LYS A 163 -20.10 -8.29 10.44
C LYS A 163 -21.25 -9.03 11.14
N LYS A 164 -21.10 -10.34 11.35
CA LYS A 164 -22.12 -11.16 12.03
C LYS A 164 -22.15 -10.92 13.53
N MET A 165 -20.99 -10.66 14.15
CA MET A 165 -20.88 -10.57 15.62
C MET A 165 -20.94 -9.13 16.14
N ILE A 166 -20.46 -8.15 15.37
CA ILE A 166 -20.44 -6.73 15.74
C ILE A 166 -21.48 -5.99 14.90
N ALA A 167 -22.66 -5.75 15.48
CA ALA A 167 -23.80 -5.15 14.79
C ALA A 167 -23.57 -3.67 14.45
N ASP A 168 -22.90 -2.90 15.34
CA ASP A 168 -22.61 -1.49 15.14
C ASP A 168 -21.47 -1.28 14.14
N ASP A 169 -21.75 -0.49 13.09
CA ASP A 169 -20.82 -0.25 11.99
C ASP A 169 -19.55 0.51 12.45
N ARG A 170 -19.67 1.40 13.43
CA ARG A 170 -18.53 2.21 13.92
C ARG A 170 -17.59 1.35 14.73
N ILE A 171 -18.15 0.51 15.59
CA ILE A 171 -17.38 -0.44 16.42
C ILE A 171 -16.67 -1.43 15.53
N ARG A 172 -17.37 -1.97 14.52
CA ARG A 172 -16.81 -2.90 13.56
C ARG A 172 -15.68 -2.26 12.74
N ALA A 173 -15.85 -1.03 12.25
CA ALA A 173 -14.81 -0.29 11.53
C ALA A 173 -13.56 -0.08 12.40
N ARG A 174 -13.76 0.23 13.68
CA ARG A 174 -12.69 0.38 14.66
C ARG A 174 -11.96 -0.94 14.90
N PHE A 175 -12.70 -2.02 15.16
CA PHE A 175 -12.13 -3.37 15.31
C PHE A 175 -11.25 -3.74 14.12
N LEU A 176 -11.74 -3.57 12.89
CA LEU A 176 -10.98 -3.88 11.68
C LEU A 176 -9.74 -3.00 11.53
N LYS A 177 -9.84 -1.70 11.83
CA LYS A 177 -8.71 -0.77 11.80
C LYS A 177 -7.61 -1.17 12.80
N GLU A 178 -7.98 -1.41 14.06
CA GLU A 178 -7.04 -1.74 15.13
C GLU A 178 -6.43 -3.15 14.93
N THR A 179 -7.19 -4.09 14.36
CA THR A 179 -6.67 -5.41 14.00
C THR A 179 -5.67 -5.31 12.84
N ALA A 180 -5.96 -4.51 11.81
CA ALA A 180 -5.02 -4.27 10.73
C ALA A 180 -3.72 -3.62 11.24
N GLN A 181 -3.84 -2.65 12.15
CA GLN A 181 -2.68 -2.00 12.75
C GLN A 181 -1.84 -2.98 13.56
N LEU A 182 -2.47 -3.85 14.38
CA LEU A 182 -1.78 -4.89 15.13
C LEU A 182 -0.96 -5.81 14.21
N CYS A 183 -1.58 -6.31 13.15
CA CYS A 183 -0.90 -7.18 12.18
C CYS A 183 0.32 -6.52 11.54
N MET A 184 0.17 -5.24 11.16
CA MET A 184 1.26 -4.45 10.59
C MET A 184 2.41 -4.23 11.58
N ASP A 185 2.09 -3.98 12.85
CA ASP A 185 3.07 -3.64 13.89
C ASP A 185 3.85 -4.83 14.38
N GLU A 186 3.15 -5.94 14.57
CA GLU A 186 3.72 -7.18 15.09
C GLU A 186 4.26 -8.10 13.98
N ASN A 187 4.00 -7.73 12.72
CA ASN A 187 4.37 -8.54 11.54
C ASN A 187 3.91 -10.00 11.70
N ARG A 188 2.66 -10.18 12.16
CA ARG A 188 2.05 -11.49 12.36
C ARG A 188 0.53 -11.44 12.16
N VAL A 189 -0.05 -12.60 12.01
CA VAL A 189 -1.50 -12.82 11.98
C VAL A 189 -1.95 -13.40 13.32
N PRO A 190 -2.99 -12.85 13.98
CA PRO A 190 -3.62 -13.44 15.15
C PRO A 190 -4.17 -14.84 14.83
N ASP A 191 -4.07 -15.75 15.77
CA ASP A 191 -4.70 -17.06 15.62
C ASP A 191 -6.23 -16.98 15.76
N GLU A 192 -6.90 -18.12 15.54
CA GLU A 192 -8.35 -18.16 15.52
C GLU A 192 -8.96 -17.85 16.90
N GLU A 193 -8.33 -18.31 17.99
CA GLU A 193 -8.82 -18.06 19.35
C GLU A 193 -8.58 -16.60 19.76
N GLU A 194 -7.42 -16.05 19.47
CA GLU A 194 -7.11 -14.63 19.68
C GLU A 194 -8.10 -13.75 18.89
N THR A 195 -8.40 -14.10 17.66
CA THR A 195 -9.38 -13.39 16.82
C THR A 195 -10.78 -13.42 17.44
N ARG A 196 -11.24 -14.59 17.88
CA ARG A 196 -12.55 -14.75 18.54
C ARG A 196 -12.62 -13.97 19.84
N GLN A 197 -11.55 -14.01 20.64
CA GLN A 197 -11.49 -13.25 21.89
C GLN A 197 -11.56 -11.75 21.64
N ARG A 198 -10.79 -11.24 20.71
CA ARG A 198 -10.83 -9.82 20.32
C ARG A 198 -12.23 -9.37 19.87
N ILE A 199 -12.92 -10.17 19.06
CA ILE A 199 -14.31 -9.86 18.66
C ILE A 199 -15.23 -9.82 19.89
N ARG A 200 -15.12 -10.78 20.83
CA ARG A 200 -15.92 -10.79 22.07
C ARG A 200 -15.67 -9.53 22.90
N ASP A 201 -14.42 -9.13 23.08
CA ASP A 201 -14.05 -7.96 23.87
C ASP A 201 -14.65 -6.67 23.27
N TYR A 202 -14.65 -6.56 21.94
CA TYR A 202 -15.29 -5.44 21.25
C TYR A 202 -16.82 -5.44 21.39
N CYS A 203 -17.47 -6.60 21.36
CA CYS A 203 -18.91 -6.72 21.61
C CYS A 203 -19.27 -6.32 23.04
N GLN A 204 -18.53 -6.80 24.05
CA GLN A 204 -18.78 -6.48 25.47
C GLN A 204 -18.55 -4.99 25.76
N SER A 205 -17.50 -4.39 25.18
CA SER A 205 -17.26 -2.95 25.33
C SER A 205 -18.38 -2.09 24.75
N ALA A 206 -19.03 -2.58 23.68
CA ALA A 206 -20.20 -1.94 23.08
C ALA A 206 -21.44 -1.97 23.97
N GLU A 207 -21.69 -3.08 24.68
CA GLU A 207 -22.84 -3.25 25.57
C GLU A 207 -22.72 -2.43 26.88
N GLN A 208 -21.49 -2.29 27.41
CA GLN A 208 -21.24 -1.58 28.67
C GLN A 208 -21.31 -0.06 28.55
N THR A 209 -21.09 0.50 27.37
CA THR A 209 -20.96 1.96 27.18
C THR A 209 -22.25 2.66 26.71
N GLY A 210 -23.40 1.98 26.63
CA GLY A 210 -24.71 2.56 26.29
C GLY A 210 -24.63 3.76 25.36
N LEU A 211 -24.72 3.57 24.02
CA LEU A 211 -24.80 4.64 23.02
C LEU A 211 -23.70 5.71 23.07
N GLY A 212 -22.54 5.45 22.54
CA GLY A 212 -21.70 6.49 21.96
C GLY A 212 -20.47 6.95 22.72
N LYS A 213 -20.19 6.49 23.93
CA LYS A 213 -18.85 6.59 24.53
C LYS A 213 -18.19 5.23 24.61
N ILE A 214 -17.64 4.79 23.50
CA ILE A 214 -16.60 3.78 23.55
C ILE A 214 -15.44 4.45 24.29
N VAL A 215 -15.28 4.10 25.56
CA VAL A 215 -14.05 4.43 26.27
C VAL A 215 -12.96 3.67 25.52
N SER A 216 -12.28 4.37 24.64
CA SER A 216 -11.03 3.85 24.14
C SER A 216 -10.16 3.70 25.39
N THR A 217 -9.74 2.47 25.70
CA THR A 217 -8.60 2.31 26.59
C THR A 217 -7.43 2.97 25.86
N GLY A 218 -7.27 4.27 26.12
CA GLY A 218 -6.20 5.05 25.51
C GLY A 218 -4.88 4.42 25.93
N MET A 219 -4.06 4.06 24.97
CA MET A 219 -2.70 3.60 25.24
C MET A 219 -1.81 4.80 25.42
N VAL A 220 -1.16 4.92 26.58
CA VAL A 220 -0.13 5.94 26.82
C VAL A 220 1.22 5.32 26.55
N THR A 221 1.98 5.94 25.66
CA THR A 221 3.35 5.56 25.41
C THR A 221 4.30 6.66 25.82
N LEU A 222 5.20 6.37 26.75
CA LEU A 222 6.31 7.26 27.09
C LEU A 222 7.43 7.02 26.08
N VAL A 223 7.83 8.10 25.40
CA VAL A 223 8.87 8.07 24.38
C VAL A 223 10.05 8.91 24.85
N GLY A 224 11.23 8.26 24.99
CA GLY A 224 12.48 8.97 25.14
C GLY A 224 12.88 9.59 23.81
N ALA A 225 12.98 10.92 23.75
CA ALA A 225 13.24 11.66 22.51
C ALA A 225 14.72 11.66 22.08
N GLY A 226 15.57 10.88 22.73
CA GLY A 226 17.01 10.82 22.45
C GLY A 226 17.82 11.90 23.17
N CYS A 227 19.11 12.03 22.81
CA CYS A 227 20.06 12.93 23.46
C CYS A 227 20.18 14.30 22.77
N GLY A 228 19.16 14.76 22.05
CA GLY A 228 19.10 16.10 21.47
C GLY A 228 18.96 16.17 19.95
N ALA A 229 19.49 15.19 19.18
CA ALA A 229 19.30 15.17 17.72
C ALA A 229 18.10 14.30 17.36
N TYR A 230 17.27 14.76 16.43
CA TYR A 230 16.02 14.09 16.03
C TYR A 230 16.24 12.67 15.42
N ASP A 231 17.39 12.43 14.80
CA ASP A 231 17.77 11.18 14.18
C ASP A 231 18.33 10.13 15.16
N LEU A 232 18.43 10.48 16.44
CA LEU A 232 18.86 9.58 17.51
C LEU A 232 17.68 8.97 18.30
N ILE A 233 16.47 9.23 17.89
CA ILE A 233 15.28 8.56 18.45
C ILE A 233 15.27 7.07 18.04
N THR A 234 14.77 6.21 18.94
CA THR A 234 14.59 4.80 18.59
C THR A 234 13.48 4.63 17.56
N LEU A 235 13.57 3.60 16.70
CA LEU A 235 12.52 3.28 15.74
C LEU A 235 11.16 3.07 16.41
N ARG A 236 11.12 2.44 17.59
CA ARG A 236 9.89 2.28 18.38
C ARG A 236 9.33 3.62 18.82
N GLY A 237 10.16 4.55 19.28
CA GLY A 237 9.74 5.90 19.64
C GLY A 237 9.20 6.69 18.46
N LEU A 238 9.88 6.64 17.32
CA LEU A 238 9.42 7.28 16.09
C LEU A 238 8.06 6.73 15.62
N ASN A 239 7.88 5.42 15.68
CA ASN A 239 6.61 4.78 15.33
C ASN A 239 5.48 5.16 16.30
N ALA A 240 5.79 5.31 17.61
CA ALA A 240 4.81 5.81 18.58
C ALA A 240 4.36 7.25 18.26
N ILE A 241 5.30 8.14 17.89
CA ILE A 241 4.99 9.52 17.47
C ILE A 241 4.10 9.52 16.21
N ARG A 242 4.42 8.73 15.21
CA ARG A 242 3.64 8.63 13.95
C ARG A 242 2.20 8.20 14.15
N ARG A 243 1.91 7.44 15.22
CA ARG A 243 0.60 6.87 15.53
C ARG A 243 -0.17 7.66 16.58
N ALA A 244 0.47 8.61 17.25
CA ALA A 244 -0.15 9.37 18.31
C ALA A 244 -1.38 10.12 17.79
N GLU A 245 -2.51 10.00 18.48
CA GLU A 245 -3.68 10.85 18.29
C GLU A 245 -3.50 12.18 19.05
N VAL A 246 -2.79 12.11 20.19
CA VAL A 246 -2.39 13.27 21.00
C VAL A 246 -0.92 13.12 21.35
N LEU A 247 -0.13 14.14 21.11
CA LEU A 247 1.29 14.21 21.43
C LEU A 247 1.54 15.31 22.46
N VAL A 248 1.91 14.91 23.67
CA VAL A 248 2.28 15.84 24.74
C VAL A 248 3.79 15.98 24.77
N TYR A 249 4.30 17.22 24.70
CA TYR A 249 5.74 17.47 24.56
C TYR A 249 6.19 18.76 25.28
N ASP A 250 7.49 18.85 25.56
CA ASP A 250 8.13 20.02 26.20
C ASP A 250 9.31 20.56 25.35
N ASP A 251 10.08 21.48 25.90
CA ASP A 251 11.24 22.13 25.26
C ASP A 251 12.49 21.20 25.16
N LEU A 252 12.47 20.01 25.76
CA LEU A 252 13.63 19.12 25.80
C LEU A 252 13.77 18.27 24.54
N ILE A 253 12.77 18.29 23.67
CA ILE A 253 12.79 17.54 22.43
C ILE A 253 13.24 18.39 21.24
N ASP A 254 13.82 17.75 20.22
CA ASP A 254 14.05 18.41 18.92
C ASP A 254 12.70 18.60 18.21
N ALA A 255 12.35 19.85 17.87
CA ALA A 255 11.06 20.19 17.26
C ALA A 255 10.79 19.43 15.95
N ARG A 256 11.82 19.00 15.22
CA ARG A 256 11.70 18.18 14.00
C ARG A 256 11.05 16.81 14.24
N LEU A 257 11.03 16.31 15.48
CA LEU A 257 10.29 15.11 15.84
C LEU A 257 8.78 15.28 15.70
N LEU A 258 8.27 16.50 15.86
CA LEU A 258 6.84 16.82 15.72
C LEU A 258 6.36 16.72 14.26
N ASP A 259 7.27 16.83 13.30
CA ASP A 259 6.96 16.71 11.87
C ASP A 259 6.64 15.25 11.46
N HIS A 260 7.00 14.29 12.31
CA HIS A 260 6.68 12.88 12.10
C HIS A 260 5.28 12.48 12.61
N ALA A 261 4.62 13.31 13.42
CA ALA A 261 3.25 13.05 13.85
C ALA A 261 2.26 13.23 12.70
N SER A 262 1.15 12.48 12.74
CA SER A 262 0.06 12.63 11.76
C SER A 262 -0.45 14.07 11.71
N GLU A 263 -0.91 14.55 10.55
CA GLU A 263 -1.57 15.85 10.41
C GLU A 263 -2.81 15.98 11.31
N SER A 264 -3.47 14.87 11.62
CA SER A 264 -4.63 14.81 12.52
C SER A 264 -4.24 14.71 14.00
N CYS A 265 -2.94 14.60 14.33
CA CYS A 265 -2.47 14.50 15.71
C CYS A 265 -2.57 15.83 16.45
N GLU A 266 -3.27 15.86 17.59
CA GLU A 266 -3.29 17.01 18.48
C GLU A 266 -1.95 17.15 19.19
N LYS A 267 -1.29 18.31 19.07
CA LYS A 267 0.03 18.59 19.67
C LYS A 267 -0.13 19.52 20.86
N ILE A 268 0.13 19.02 22.06
CA ILE A 268 -0.04 19.76 23.33
C ILE A 268 1.33 20.07 23.91
N TYR A 269 1.66 21.35 23.93
CA TYR A 269 2.89 21.85 24.57
C TYR A 269 2.72 22.00 26.06
N VAL A 270 3.62 21.43 26.86
CA VAL A 270 3.60 21.49 28.35
C VAL A 270 4.92 21.99 28.95
N GLY A 271 5.83 22.54 28.12
CA GLY A 271 7.13 23.03 28.58
C GLY A 271 7.03 24.23 29.53
N LYS A 272 7.94 24.29 30.52
CA LYS A 272 8.06 25.41 31.46
C LYS A 272 9.15 26.37 30.98
N ARG A 273 8.80 27.53 30.49
CA ARG A 273 9.78 28.59 30.21
C ARG A 273 10.06 29.40 31.46
N ILE A 274 11.34 29.71 31.73
CA ILE A 274 11.76 30.55 32.86
C ILE A 274 11.06 31.90 32.73
N GLY A 275 10.20 32.24 33.74
CA GLY A 275 9.48 33.53 33.83
C GLY A 275 8.06 33.53 33.25
N VAL A 276 7.56 32.45 32.67
CA VAL A 276 6.16 32.33 32.26
C VAL A 276 5.66 30.94 32.70
N HIS A 277 4.80 30.92 33.72
CA HIS A 277 4.09 29.69 34.10
C HIS A 277 3.06 29.35 33.00
N SER A 278 3.42 28.51 32.06
CA SER A 278 2.52 28.13 30.96
C SER A 278 1.40 27.20 31.42
N ARG A 279 1.66 26.33 32.41
CA ARG A 279 0.65 25.47 33.08
C ARG A 279 1.17 24.96 34.42
N GLU A 280 0.30 24.87 35.44
CA GLU A 280 0.64 24.21 36.69
C GLU A 280 0.65 22.67 36.52
N GLN A 281 1.37 21.95 37.41
CA GLN A 281 1.50 20.50 37.35
C GLN A 281 0.12 19.82 37.40
N GLU A 282 -0.84 20.42 38.11
CA GLU A 282 -2.21 19.93 38.18
C GLU A 282 -2.96 20.03 36.84
N GLU A 283 -2.71 21.07 36.04
CA GLU A 283 -3.27 21.21 34.71
C GLU A 283 -2.67 20.20 33.72
N ILE A 284 -1.36 19.94 33.84
CA ILE A 284 -0.69 18.88 33.03
C ILE A 284 -1.26 17.50 33.38
N ASN A 285 -1.47 17.25 34.67
CA ASN A 285 -2.12 16.05 35.15
C ASN A 285 -3.57 15.96 34.67
N ALA A 286 -4.32 17.03 34.66
CA ALA A 286 -5.70 17.11 34.20
C ALA A 286 -5.82 16.84 32.71
N VAL A 287 -4.91 17.35 31.86
CA VAL A 287 -4.84 17.05 30.44
C VAL A 287 -4.56 15.57 30.24
N SER A 288 -3.63 15.01 30.99
CA SER A 288 -3.34 13.56 30.98
C SER A 288 -4.57 12.76 31.45
N TYR A 289 -5.31 13.23 32.44
CA TYR A 289 -6.52 12.56 32.96
C TYR A 289 -7.73 12.66 32.01
N THR A 290 -7.93 13.77 31.34
CA THR A 290 -9.06 13.97 30.42
C THR A 290 -8.90 13.21 29.10
N HIS A 291 -7.67 12.97 28.67
CA HIS A 291 -7.35 12.20 27.47
C HIS A 291 -6.99 10.73 27.75
N LEU A 292 -6.69 10.39 29.01
CA LEU A 292 -6.21 9.10 29.47
C LEU A 292 -7.09 8.59 30.62
N THR A 293 -8.23 8.00 30.31
CA THR A 293 -8.98 7.23 31.31
C THR A 293 -8.22 5.96 31.62
N LEU A 294 -7.37 5.99 32.66
CA LEU A 294 -6.88 4.77 33.29
C LEU A 294 -8.02 4.14 34.09
N PRO A 295 -8.29 2.84 33.96
CA PRO A 295 -9.16 2.17 34.91
C PRO A 295 -8.48 2.24 36.29
N THR A 296 -9.08 2.93 37.23
CA THR A 296 -8.72 2.80 38.65
C THR A 296 -9.13 1.41 39.10
N THR A 297 -8.16 0.58 39.42
CA THR A 297 -8.34 -0.67 40.18
C THR A 297 -8.89 -0.38 41.55
#